data_a8687bbdee4d3e90bad6da79e3e7aa04
#
_entry.id   a8687bbdee4d3e90bad6da79e3e7aa04
#
_cell.length_a   1.000
_cell.length_b   1.000
_cell.length_c   1.000
_cell.angle_alpha   90.00
_cell.angle_beta   90.00
_cell.angle_gamma   90.00
#
_symmetry.space_group_name_H-M   'P 1'
#
loop_
_entity.id
_entity.type
_entity.pdbx_description
1 polymer ?
#
loop_
_entity_poly.entity_id
_entity_poly.type
_entity_poly.pdbx_seq_one_letter_code
_entity_poly.pdbx_strand_id
1 'polypeptide(L)'
;GANKVDDSPVTIDRFARTTQPSATRPCCVLYPTTTEEVQTIVRVASEHRTVVYPISRGRNWGYGDACAPTNGAAIVDLGRMNRIHEVNTELAYTVIEPGVTQGQLNSYLKNNRTGLWMDCTGAGPEASLVGNTLDRGFGHTRYGDHVSTTCGMEIVLADGRVLNTGFGHYANAKAHRVYSYGIGPALDGLFCQSNFGIVTKIGLWLAPEPEAFNFFFARLPNDEDIAPFVDRLRPLRLSGIVQSAVHIGNDYRIFSRRGRYPLDQTNGARPLPQDVRKRLRDSYGLGAWNVAGALTGTKAHVRASRKAVRNALQGLGGVRFVSDKELDFAARAFGLLSKFGIARETASFIASAKPVLAAAMGIPAEQPI
;
A
#
# COMPACT_ATOMS: atom_id res chain seq x y z
N GLY A 1 17.92 -27.94 1.10
CA GLY A 1 19.15 -28.08 0.32
C GLY A 1 20.03 -26.84 0.42
N ALA A 2 21.32 -26.96 0.12
CA ALA A 2 22.32 -25.89 0.27
C ALA A 2 21.92 -24.53 -0.38
N ASN A 3 21.10 -24.55 -1.43
CA ASN A 3 20.63 -23.33 -2.12
C ASN A 3 19.53 -22.54 -1.38
N LYS A 4 19.12 -22.99 -0.19
CA LYS A 4 18.03 -22.36 0.60
C LYS A 4 18.53 -21.76 1.92
N VAL A 5 19.81 -21.84 2.20
CA VAL A 5 20.48 -21.23 3.35
C VAL A 5 21.63 -20.38 2.84
N ASP A 6 21.70 -19.16 3.27
CA ASP A 6 22.79 -18.23 2.90
C ASP A 6 23.28 -17.50 4.14
N ASP A 7 24.52 -17.78 4.52
CA ASP A 7 25.24 -17.17 5.63
C ASP A 7 26.45 -16.35 5.15
N SER A 8 26.50 -16.09 3.83
CA SER A 8 27.59 -15.30 3.24
C SER A 8 27.63 -13.88 3.81
N PRO A 9 28.84 -13.30 4.02
CA PRO A 9 28.98 -11.95 4.51
C PRO A 9 28.20 -10.90 3.67
N VAL A 10 28.15 -11.09 2.36
CA VAL A 10 27.44 -10.20 1.43
C VAL A 10 25.93 -10.21 1.72
N THR A 11 25.34 -11.38 1.93
CA THR A 11 23.92 -11.51 2.25
C THR A 11 23.63 -10.98 3.64
N ILE A 12 24.43 -11.31 4.63
CA ILE A 12 24.27 -10.78 5.99
C ILE A 12 24.34 -9.25 6.01
N ASP A 13 25.32 -8.64 5.31
CA ASP A 13 25.44 -7.19 5.22
C ASP A 13 24.24 -6.55 4.51
N ARG A 14 23.66 -7.23 3.50
CA ARG A 14 22.45 -6.76 2.82
C ARG A 14 21.25 -6.71 3.76
N PHE A 15 21.04 -7.76 4.56
CA PHE A 15 19.89 -7.87 5.47
C PHE A 15 20.10 -7.14 6.81
N ALA A 16 21.32 -6.69 7.10
CA ALA A 16 21.62 -5.79 8.21
C ALA A 16 21.34 -4.31 7.90
N ARG A 17 21.10 -3.97 6.62
CA ARG A 17 20.77 -2.58 6.22
C ARG A 17 19.38 -2.23 6.73
N THR A 18 19.28 -1.08 7.39
CA THR A 18 18.02 -0.59 7.93
C THR A 18 18.02 0.94 7.97
N THR A 19 16.83 1.53 7.93
CA THR A 19 16.60 2.96 8.21
C THR A 19 16.48 3.26 9.70
N GLN A 20 16.48 2.23 10.56
CA GLN A 20 16.46 2.38 12.03
C GLN A 20 17.83 2.85 12.56
N PRO A 21 17.86 3.51 13.73
CA PRO A 21 19.11 4.02 14.33
C PRO A 21 20.15 2.95 14.64
N SER A 22 19.71 1.72 14.94
CA SER A 22 20.56 0.59 15.27
C SER A 22 20.32 -0.56 14.31
N ALA A 23 21.38 -0.99 13.63
CA ALA A 23 21.37 -2.17 12.78
C ALA A 23 21.71 -3.41 13.60
N THR A 24 21.08 -4.54 13.28
CA THR A 24 21.42 -5.87 13.82
C THR A 24 21.94 -6.74 12.69
N ARG A 25 22.66 -7.79 13.04
CA ARG A 25 23.20 -8.75 12.06
C ARG A 25 22.51 -10.11 12.25
N PRO A 26 21.88 -10.66 11.20
CA PRO A 26 21.35 -12.03 11.25
C PRO A 26 22.48 -13.05 11.24
N CYS A 27 22.21 -14.28 11.70
CA CYS A 27 23.16 -15.40 11.58
C CYS A 27 23.11 -16.03 10.16
N CYS A 28 21.95 -16.07 9.54
CA CYS A 28 21.74 -16.57 8.17
C CYS A 28 20.40 -16.08 7.63
N VAL A 29 20.21 -16.30 6.33
CA VAL A 29 18.94 -16.09 5.62
C VAL A 29 18.46 -17.40 5.02
N LEU A 30 17.20 -17.75 5.26
CA LEU A 30 16.55 -18.98 4.83
C LEU A 30 15.50 -18.65 3.77
N TYR A 31 15.49 -19.38 2.67
CA TYR A 31 14.62 -19.14 1.51
C TYR A 31 13.68 -20.33 1.25
N PRO A 32 12.64 -20.53 2.08
CA PRO A 32 11.66 -21.58 1.84
C PRO A 32 10.83 -21.30 0.57
N THR A 33 10.34 -22.40 -0.02
CA THR A 33 9.47 -22.35 -1.20
C THR A 33 8.13 -23.05 -0.96
N THR A 34 7.99 -23.74 0.18
CA THR A 34 6.77 -24.47 0.55
C THR A 34 6.47 -24.34 2.05
N THR A 35 5.22 -24.60 2.43
CA THR A 35 4.76 -24.60 3.82
C THR A 35 5.53 -25.65 4.66
N GLU A 36 5.82 -26.82 4.08
CA GLU A 36 6.56 -27.92 4.77
C GLU A 36 8.00 -27.51 5.11
N GLU A 37 8.62 -26.69 4.26
CA GLU A 37 9.94 -26.13 4.56
C GLU A 37 9.88 -25.10 5.68
N VAL A 38 8.85 -24.28 5.72
CA VAL A 38 8.62 -23.36 6.86
C VAL A 38 8.39 -24.15 8.14
N GLN A 39 7.61 -25.24 8.11
CA GLN A 39 7.43 -26.13 9.27
C GLN A 39 8.77 -26.71 9.76
N THR A 40 9.63 -27.13 8.82
CA THR A 40 10.95 -27.65 9.15
C THR A 40 11.84 -26.58 9.80
N ILE A 41 11.88 -25.38 9.22
CA ILE A 41 12.62 -24.24 9.75
C ILE A 41 12.18 -23.94 11.21
N VAL A 42 10.87 -23.85 11.44
CA VAL A 42 10.32 -23.54 12.78
C VAL A 42 10.67 -24.61 13.79
N ARG A 43 10.57 -25.91 13.43
CA ARG A 43 10.94 -27.01 14.35
C ARG A 43 12.42 -26.99 14.71
N VAL A 44 13.30 -26.86 13.72
CA VAL A 44 14.75 -26.77 13.94
C VAL A 44 15.11 -25.54 14.77
N ALA A 45 14.53 -24.39 14.46
CA ALA A 45 14.75 -23.17 15.22
C ALA A 45 14.29 -23.30 16.68
N SER A 46 13.17 -23.96 16.93
CA SER A 46 12.65 -24.24 18.28
C SER A 46 13.59 -25.19 19.05
N GLU A 47 14.04 -26.26 18.40
CA GLU A 47 14.98 -27.23 19.00
C GLU A 47 16.31 -26.57 19.41
N HIS A 48 16.83 -25.69 18.53
CA HIS A 48 18.09 -24.99 18.77
C HIS A 48 17.92 -23.62 19.48
N ARG A 49 16.71 -23.26 19.91
CA ARG A 49 16.39 -21.96 20.55
C ARG A 49 16.87 -20.76 19.75
N THR A 50 16.78 -20.85 18.42
CA THR A 50 17.18 -19.79 17.49
C THR A 50 15.99 -18.90 17.19
N VAL A 51 16.17 -17.58 17.31
CA VAL A 51 15.15 -16.60 16.93
C VAL A 51 14.99 -16.59 15.42
N VAL A 52 13.76 -16.71 14.94
CA VAL A 52 13.42 -16.55 13.51
C VAL A 52 12.70 -15.24 13.27
N TYR A 53 13.02 -14.57 12.17
CA TYR A 53 12.38 -13.34 11.75
C TYR A 53 11.84 -13.49 10.33
N PRO A 54 10.53 -13.74 10.16
CA PRO A 54 9.93 -13.91 8.85
C PRO A 54 9.75 -12.56 8.17
N ILE A 55 10.11 -12.51 6.89
CA ILE A 55 9.81 -11.39 5.99
C ILE A 55 9.18 -11.93 4.71
N SER A 56 8.32 -11.14 4.07
CA SER A 56 7.77 -11.49 2.76
C SER A 56 8.64 -10.98 1.61
N ARG A 57 8.82 -9.65 1.50
CA ARG A 57 9.65 -9.00 0.47
C ARG A 57 10.68 -8.04 1.04
N GLY A 58 10.70 -7.81 2.35
CA GLY A 58 11.62 -6.90 3.02
C GLY A 58 11.53 -5.45 2.55
N ARG A 59 10.35 -5.00 2.11
CA ARG A 59 10.10 -3.64 1.62
C ARG A 59 9.37 -2.77 2.65
N ASN A 60 9.65 -2.99 3.93
CA ASN A 60 9.03 -2.25 5.03
C ASN A 60 9.81 -0.96 5.33
N TRP A 61 9.80 -0.03 4.41
CA TRP A 61 10.59 1.19 4.46
C TRP A 61 10.20 2.09 5.64
N GLY A 62 11.21 2.48 6.43
CA GLY A 62 11.03 3.30 7.62
C GLY A 62 10.62 2.54 8.87
N TYR A 63 10.42 1.20 8.78
CA TYR A 63 10.01 0.34 9.89
C TYR A 63 10.96 -0.85 10.11
N GLY A 64 12.23 -0.71 9.71
CA GLY A 64 13.24 -1.74 9.90
C GLY A 64 13.60 -2.52 8.62
N ASP A 65 12.90 -2.30 7.53
CA ASP A 65 13.13 -2.96 6.23
C ASP A 65 13.11 -4.49 6.36
N ALA A 66 14.19 -5.18 5.98
CA ALA A 66 14.36 -6.62 6.15
C ALA A 66 15.19 -6.99 7.40
N CYS A 67 15.61 -5.99 8.19
CA CYS A 67 16.51 -6.18 9.32
C CYS A 67 15.75 -6.76 10.52
N ALA A 68 16.26 -7.86 11.08
CA ALA A 68 15.66 -8.47 12.26
C ALA A 68 15.87 -7.57 13.50
N PRO A 69 14.96 -7.59 14.50
CA PRO A 69 15.08 -6.74 15.69
C PRO A 69 16.21 -7.15 16.63
N THR A 70 16.77 -8.38 16.49
CA THR A 70 17.81 -8.93 17.36
C THR A 70 18.98 -9.49 16.59
N ASN A 71 20.20 -9.35 17.13
CA ASN A 71 21.39 -9.98 16.57
C ASN A 71 21.28 -11.51 16.62
N GLY A 72 21.83 -12.17 15.63
CA GLY A 72 21.88 -13.63 15.56
C GLY A 72 20.54 -14.28 15.17
N ALA A 73 19.50 -13.52 14.83
CA ALA A 73 18.27 -14.08 14.33
C ALA A 73 18.47 -14.69 12.93
N ALA A 74 17.81 -15.80 12.64
CA ALA A 74 17.70 -16.34 11.29
C ALA A 74 16.55 -15.64 10.55
N ILE A 75 16.83 -14.98 9.44
CA ILE A 75 15.79 -14.37 8.60
C ILE A 75 15.15 -15.45 7.74
N VAL A 76 13.82 -15.52 7.74
CA VAL A 76 13.05 -16.41 6.89
C VAL A 76 12.44 -15.57 5.77
N ASP A 77 13.12 -15.50 4.62
CA ASP A 77 12.68 -14.76 3.44
C ASP A 77 11.68 -15.60 2.63
N LEU A 78 10.39 -15.29 2.79
CA LEU A 78 9.28 -15.95 2.12
C LEU A 78 9.08 -15.46 0.67
N GLY A 79 9.97 -14.62 0.15
CA GLY A 79 9.84 -14.03 -1.19
C GLY A 79 9.79 -15.05 -2.34
N ARG A 80 10.28 -16.29 -2.12
CA ARG A 80 10.19 -17.39 -3.08
C ARG A 80 8.86 -18.15 -3.02
N MET A 81 8.06 -17.96 -1.99
CA MET A 81 6.66 -18.42 -1.91
C MET A 81 5.78 -17.39 -2.59
N ASN A 82 5.67 -17.44 -3.91
CA ASN A 82 5.08 -16.37 -4.72
C ASN A 82 3.99 -16.85 -5.68
N ARG A 83 3.30 -17.94 -5.31
CA ARG A 83 2.20 -18.47 -6.13
C ARG A 83 0.89 -17.74 -5.83
N ILE A 84 0.15 -17.43 -6.91
CA ILE A 84 -1.26 -17.09 -6.87
C ILE A 84 -2.01 -18.41 -7.03
N HIS A 85 -2.59 -18.92 -5.93
CA HIS A 85 -3.25 -20.24 -5.92
C HIS A 85 -4.61 -20.18 -6.57
N GLU A 86 -5.36 -19.10 -6.33
CA GLU A 86 -6.72 -18.94 -6.80
C GLU A 86 -7.05 -17.46 -7.03
N VAL A 87 -7.80 -17.18 -8.07
CA VAL A 87 -8.55 -15.94 -8.27
C VAL A 87 -9.98 -16.31 -8.64
N ASN A 88 -10.91 -16.02 -7.76
CA ASN A 88 -12.33 -16.27 -7.98
C ASN A 88 -13.00 -15.00 -8.47
N THR A 89 -13.41 -14.97 -9.74
CA THR A 89 -14.00 -13.78 -10.37
C THR A 89 -15.48 -13.58 -10.01
N GLU A 90 -16.18 -14.62 -9.61
CA GLU A 90 -17.58 -14.55 -9.20
C GLU A 90 -17.72 -13.99 -7.78
N LEU A 91 -16.89 -14.47 -6.85
CA LEU A 91 -16.91 -14.11 -5.44
C LEU A 91 -15.88 -13.03 -5.08
N ALA A 92 -15.11 -12.57 -6.06
CA ALA A 92 -14.15 -11.48 -5.97
C ALA A 92 -13.13 -11.66 -4.82
N TYR A 93 -12.41 -12.79 -4.80
CA TYR A 93 -11.30 -13.02 -3.89
C TYR A 93 -10.09 -13.65 -4.59
N THR A 94 -8.94 -13.60 -3.93
CA THR A 94 -7.72 -14.30 -4.33
C THR A 94 -7.11 -15.03 -3.14
N VAL A 95 -6.39 -16.15 -3.42
CA VAL A 95 -5.56 -16.86 -2.43
C VAL A 95 -4.11 -16.78 -2.89
N ILE A 96 -3.25 -16.19 -2.08
CA ILE A 96 -1.86 -15.89 -2.42
C ILE A 96 -0.88 -16.29 -1.33
N GLU A 97 0.37 -16.52 -1.74
CA GLU A 97 1.51 -16.72 -0.86
C GLU A 97 2.20 -15.38 -0.50
N PRO A 98 3.03 -15.34 0.59
CA PRO A 98 3.63 -14.11 1.10
C PRO A 98 4.54 -13.37 0.12
N GLY A 99 5.21 -14.08 -0.79
CA GLY A 99 6.10 -13.51 -1.80
C GLY A 99 5.37 -12.88 -3.00
N VAL A 100 4.05 -13.04 -3.12
CA VAL A 100 3.28 -12.39 -4.18
C VAL A 100 3.33 -10.89 -4.03
N THR A 101 3.77 -10.19 -5.08
CA THR A 101 3.85 -8.74 -5.10
C THR A 101 2.61 -8.09 -5.67
N GLN A 102 2.41 -6.82 -5.36
CA GLN A 102 1.33 -6.01 -5.95
C GLN A 102 1.42 -6.00 -7.48
N GLY A 103 2.63 -5.86 -8.04
CA GLY A 103 2.86 -5.87 -9.48
C GLY A 103 2.47 -7.21 -10.11
N GLN A 104 2.82 -8.32 -9.46
CA GLN A 104 2.48 -9.67 -9.93
C GLN A 104 0.96 -9.89 -9.97
N LEU A 105 0.26 -9.58 -8.86
CA LEU A 105 -1.20 -9.76 -8.82
C LEU A 105 -1.91 -8.82 -9.80
N ASN A 106 -1.51 -7.54 -9.86
CA ASN A 106 -2.10 -6.60 -10.82
C ASN A 106 -1.93 -7.06 -12.28
N SER A 107 -0.74 -7.57 -12.63
CA SER A 107 -0.48 -8.14 -13.96
C SER A 107 -1.35 -9.36 -14.23
N TYR A 108 -1.51 -10.24 -13.25
CA TYR A 108 -2.38 -11.40 -13.36
C TYR A 108 -3.85 -10.99 -13.62
N LEU A 109 -4.38 -10.08 -12.81
CA LEU A 109 -5.78 -9.61 -12.94
C LEU A 109 -6.05 -8.98 -14.30
N LYS A 110 -5.12 -8.16 -14.81
CA LYS A 110 -5.22 -7.50 -16.12
C LYS A 110 -5.09 -8.46 -17.29
N ASN A 111 -4.07 -9.32 -17.27
CA ASN A 111 -3.80 -10.24 -18.37
C ASN A 111 -4.93 -11.26 -18.56
N ASN A 112 -5.57 -11.67 -17.46
CA ASN A 112 -6.71 -12.58 -17.48
C ASN A 112 -8.06 -11.86 -17.60
N ARG A 113 -8.10 -10.53 -17.74
CA ARG A 113 -9.32 -9.72 -17.91
C ARG A 113 -10.38 -10.04 -16.86
N THR A 114 -9.98 -10.17 -15.62
CA THR A 114 -10.86 -10.61 -14.52
C THR A 114 -11.96 -9.62 -14.18
N GLY A 115 -11.84 -8.35 -14.56
CA GLY A 115 -12.75 -7.28 -14.14
C GLY A 115 -12.65 -6.95 -12.65
N LEU A 116 -11.54 -7.36 -12.00
CA LEU A 116 -11.30 -7.12 -10.58
C LEU A 116 -10.12 -6.20 -10.34
N TRP A 117 -10.21 -5.44 -9.26
CA TRP A 117 -9.14 -4.62 -8.71
C TRP A 117 -8.67 -5.16 -7.37
N MET A 118 -7.37 -5.09 -7.13
CA MET A 118 -6.82 -5.25 -5.79
C MET A 118 -6.77 -3.92 -5.06
N ASP A 119 -6.70 -3.93 -3.73
CA ASP A 119 -6.32 -2.74 -2.97
C ASP A 119 -4.80 -2.62 -2.92
N CYS A 120 -4.28 -1.42 -3.18
CA CYS A 120 -2.84 -1.17 -3.28
C CYS A 120 -2.34 -0.32 -2.12
N THR A 121 -1.19 -0.68 -1.58
CA THR A 121 -0.39 0.24 -0.74
C THR A 121 0.51 1.13 -1.59
N GLY A 122 0.99 2.23 -1.02
CA GLY A 122 1.90 3.16 -1.67
C GLY A 122 3.36 2.72 -1.78
N ALA A 123 3.70 1.47 -1.42
CA ALA A 123 5.09 0.98 -1.35
C ALA A 123 5.67 0.48 -2.69
N GLY A 124 4.92 0.59 -3.79
CA GLY A 124 5.37 0.22 -5.13
C GLY A 124 5.08 -1.23 -5.53
N PRO A 125 5.38 -1.61 -6.80
CA PRO A 125 4.95 -2.87 -7.38
C PRO A 125 5.60 -4.10 -6.74
N GLU A 126 6.79 -3.94 -6.15
CA GLU A 126 7.54 -5.01 -5.48
C GLU A 126 7.11 -5.28 -4.04
N ALA A 127 6.19 -4.51 -3.48
CA ALA A 127 5.67 -4.72 -2.13
C ALA A 127 4.79 -5.98 -2.08
N SER A 128 4.91 -6.73 -0.98
CA SER A 128 4.05 -7.87 -0.69
C SER A 128 2.68 -7.40 -0.19
N LEU A 129 1.62 -7.97 -0.75
CA LEU A 129 0.26 -7.79 -0.24
C LEU A 129 0.10 -8.43 1.14
N VAL A 130 0.62 -9.65 1.32
CA VAL A 130 0.54 -10.36 2.61
C VAL A 130 1.31 -9.61 3.69
N GLY A 131 2.57 -9.21 3.41
CA GLY A 131 3.38 -8.47 4.38
C GLY A 131 2.72 -7.15 4.80
N ASN A 132 2.19 -6.38 3.84
CA ASN A 132 1.48 -5.14 4.16
C ASN A 132 0.21 -5.39 4.98
N THR A 133 -0.57 -6.43 4.66
CA THR A 133 -1.78 -6.81 5.41
C THR A 133 -1.42 -7.18 6.84
N LEU A 134 -0.40 -8.01 7.05
CA LEU A 134 0.02 -8.45 8.38
C LEU A 134 0.59 -7.32 9.23
N ASP A 135 1.21 -6.32 8.61
CA ASP A 135 1.65 -5.08 9.28
C ASP A 135 0.52 -4.05 9.49
N ARG A 136 -0.74 -4.42 9.27
CA ARG A 136 -1.92 -3.54 9.32
C ARG A 136 -1.78 -2.33 8.42
N GLY A 137 -1.16 -2.51 7.26
CA GLY A 137 -1.04 -1.49 6.23
C GLY A 137 -2.39 -1.13 5.63
N PHE A 138 -2.46 0.03 5.01
CA PHE A 138 -3.67 0.49 4.35
C PHE A 138 -3.48 0.62 2.83
N GLY A 139 -4.61 0.56 2.13
CA GLY A 139 -4.70 0.78 0.70
C GLY A 139 -5.41 2.08 0.34
N HIS A 140 -5.45 2.35 -0.96
CA HIS A 140 -5.95 3.62 -1.49
C HIS A 140 -7.34 3.50 -2.13
N THR A 141 -7.88 2.29 -2.28
CA THR A 141 -9.20 2.05 -2.85
C THR A 141 -10.31 2.18 -1.80
N ARG A 142 -11.50 1.71 -2.13
CA ARG A 142 -12.65 1.74 -1.21
C ARG A 142 -12.50 0.82 0.01
N TYR A 143 -11.66 -0.20 -0.07
CA TYR A 143 -11.44 -1.11 1.06
C TYR A 143 -10.57 -0.45 2.15
N GLY A 144 -9.46 0.15 1.76
CA GLY A 144 -8.61 0.92 2.65
C GLY A 144 -7.88 0.10 3.71
N ASP A 145 -8.58 -0.57 4.59
CA ASP A 145 -8.03 -1.44 5.62
C ASP A 145 -7.81 -2.86 5.08
N HIS A 146 -6.55 -3.24 4.85
CA HIS A 146 -6.23 -4.54 4.28
C HIS A 146 -6.59 -5.72 5.20
N VAL A 147 -6.49 -5.54 6.52
CA VAL A 147 -6.85 -6.61 7.48
C VAL A 147 -8.35 -6.91 7.41
N SER A 148 -9.18 -5.88 7.24
CA SER A 148 -10.64 -6.06 7.16
C SER A 148 -11.11 -6.83 5.92
N THR A 149 -10.26 -6.90 4.90
CA THR A 149 -10.53 -7.66 3.65
C THR A 149 -9.86 -9.03 3.63
N THR A 150 -9.25 -9.44 4.74
CA THR A 150 -8.67 -10.77 4.90
C THR A 150 -9.76 -11.81 5.16
N CYS A 151 -9.67 -12.96 4.52
CA CYS A 151 -10.59 -14.06 4.72
C CYS A 151 -9.87 -15.41 4.68
N GLY A 152 -9.44 -15.83 5.87
CA GLY A 152 -8.76 -17.09 6.12
C GLY A 152 -7.27 -17.09 5.78
N MET A 153 -6.50 -17.59 6.71
CA MET A 153 -5.05 -17.73 6.63
C MET A 153 -4.62 -19.19 6.82
N GLU A 154 -3.51 -19.57 6.19
CA GLU A 154 -2.72 -20.75 6.53
C GLU A 154 -1.48 -20.30 7.29
N ILE A 155 -1.25 -20.85 8.47
CA ILE A 155 -0.21 -20.41 9.39
C ILE A 155 0.59 -21.59 9.87
N VAL A 156 1.91 -21.51 9.89
CA VAL A 156 2.80 -22.43 10.61
C VAL A 156 3.01 -21.90 12.03
N LEU A 157 2.53 -22.65 13.01
CA LEU A 157 2.67 -22.33 14.45
C LEU A 157 4.08 -22.64 14.96
N ALA A 158 4.42 -22.16 16.17
CA ALA A 158 5.74 -22.31 16.78
C ALA A 158 6.18 -23.78 16.98
N ASP A 159 5.25 -24.72 17.06
CA ASP A 159 5.51 -26.17 17.13
C ASP A 159 5.59 -26.86 15.76
N GLY A 160 5.46 -26.09 14.68
CA GLY A 160 5.49 -26.58 13.31
C GLY A 160 4.17 -27.17 12.81
N ARG A 161 3.07 -27.13 13.59
CA ARG A 161 1.75 -27.49 13.08
C ARG A 161 1.21 -26.40 12.14
N VAL A 162 0.37 -26.82 11.19
CA VAL A 162 -0.34 -25.89 10.30
C VAL A 162 -1.73 -25.61 10.86
N LEU A 163 -2.07 -24.34 10.99
CA LEU A 163 -3.40 -23.86 11.33
C LEU A 163 -4.04 -23.22 10.10
N ASN A 164 -5.27 -23.61 9.79
CA ASN A 164 -6.11 -22.89 8.84
C ASN A 164 -7.23 -22.18 9.61
N THR A 165 -7.29 -20.84 9.48
CA THR A 165 -8.28 -20.04 10.22
C THR A 165 -9.67 -20.09 9.57
N GLY A 166 -10.67 -19.64 10.33
CA GLY A 166 -12.05 -19.60 9.85
C GLY A 166 -12.58 -20.97 9.43
N PHE A 167 -13.35 -21.02 8.35
CA PHE A 167 -13.82 -22.28 7.80
C PHE A 167 -12.77 -23.11 7.07
N GLY A 168 -11.55 -22.61 6.90
CA GLY A 168 -10.44 -23.38 6.32
C GLY A 168 -10.01 -24.61 7.12
N HIS A 169 -10.43 -24.70 8.38
CA HIS A 169 -10.28 -25.90 9.20
C HIS A 169 -11.10 -27.09 8.67
N TYR A 170 -12.21 -26.85 8.01
CA TYR A 170 -13.09 -27.90 7.52
C TYR A 170 -12.82 -28.20 6.06
N ALA A 171 -12.62 -29.48 5.74
CA ALA A 171 -12.44 -29.93 4.37
C ALA A 171 -13.66 -29.53 3.51
N ASN A 172 -13.42 -29.02 2.31
CA ASN A 172 -14.45 -28.64 1.33
C ASN A 172 -15.39 -27.50 1.78
N ALA A 173 -15.02 -26.68 2.75
CA ALA A 173 -15.82 -25.54 3.19
C ALA A 173 -15.89 -24.45 2.11
N LYS A 174 -17.04 -24.34 1.43
CA LYS A 174 -17.24 -23.35 0.35
C LYS A 174 -17.21 -21.90 0.83
N ALA A 175 -17.53 -21.67 2.11
CA ALA A 175 -17.54 -20.33 2.71
C ALA A 175 -16.16 -19.85 3.16
N HIS A 176 -15.10 -20.64 3.05
CA HIS A 176 -13.78 -20.38 3.62
C HIS A 176 -13.18 -19.02 3.20
N ARG A 177 -13.48 -18.53 1.98
CA ARG A 177 -12.89 -17.28 1.45
C ARG A 177 -13.89 -16.13 1.33
N VAL A 178 -15.13 -16.35 1.76
CA VAL A 178 -16.20 -15.34 1.65
C VAL A 178 -16.83 -14.98 2.99
N TYR A 179 -16.59 -15.77 4.03
CA TYR A 179 -17.05 -15.51 5.39
C TYR A 179 -15.87 -15.56 6.35
N SER A 180 -15.49 -14.39 6.89
CA SER A 180 -14.23 -14.20 7.61
C SER A 180 -14.15 -14.88 8.97
N TYR A 181 -15.27 -15.35 9.54
CA TYR A 181 -15.27 -15.73 10.96
C TYR A 181 -15.11 -17.23 11.17
N GLY A 182 -15.89 -18.09 10.65
CA GLY A 182 -15.94 -19.50 11.04
C GLY A 182 -16.82 -19.71 12.27
N ILE A 183 -16.49 -20.71 13.10
CA ILE A 183 -17.18 -21.02 14.36
C ILE A 183 -16.31 -20.57 15.53
N GLY A 184 -16.84 -19.76 16.43
CA GLY A 184 -16.10 -19.18 17.56
C GLY A 184 -15.40 -17.85 17.18
N PRO A 185 -14.33 -17.48 17.90
CA PRO A 185 -13.63 -16.21 17.69
C PRO A 185 -12.89 -16.19 16.34
N ALA A 186 -12.86 -15.04 15.68
CA ALA A 186 -12.01 -14.83 14.50
C ALA A 186 -10.53 -14.80 14.90
N LEU A 187 -9.73 -15.70 14.32
CA LEU A 187 -8.34 -15.87 14.70
C LEU A 187 -7.36 -15.08 13.82
N ASP A 188 -7.76 -14.62 12.64
CA ASP A 188 -6.89 -13.91 11.67
C ASP A 188 -6.16 -12.73 12.33
N GLY A 189 -6.84 -11.97 13.17
CA GLY A 189 -6.26 -10.82 13.89
C GLY A 189 -5.14 -11.16 14.87
N LEU A 190 -5.03 -12.40 15.34
CA LEU A 190 -3.95 -12.87 16.21
C LEU A 190 -2.60 -12.95 15.49
N PHE A 191 -2.61 -13.03 14.15
CA PHE A 191 -1.42 -13.19 13.34
C PHE A 191 -0.97 -11.88 12.65
N CYS A 192 -1.69 -10.79 12.90
CA CYS A 192 -1.30 -9.46 12.44
C CYS A 192 -0.45 -8.76 13.50
N GLN A 193 0.73 -8.24 13.10
CA GLN A 193 1.72 -7.62 13.99
C GLN A 193 2.03 -8.49 15.23
N SER A 194 2.25 -9.77 15.00
CA SER A 194 2.43 -10.74 16.07
C SER A 194 3.56 -11.73 15.76
N ASN A 195 3.93 -12.52 16.77
CA ASN A 195 4.93 -13.58 16.71
C ASN A 195 4.34 -14.98 16.95
N PHE A 196 3.02 -15.16 16.81
CA PHE A 196 2.36 -16.44 17.10
C PHE A 196 2.50 -17.48 15.99
N GLY A 197 2.95 -17.07 14.79
CA GLY A 197 3.15 -17.99 13.69
C GLY A 197 3.60 -17.28 12.41
N ILE A 198 3.92 -18.08 11.40
CA ILE A 198 4.35 -17.60 10.06
C ILE A 198 3.21 -17.89 9.09
N VAL A 199 2.63 -16.83 8.53
CA VAL A 199 1.58 -16.94 7.52
C VAL A 199 2.18 -17.39 6.20
N THR A 200 1.68 -18.50 5.66
CA THR A 200 2.13 -19.11 4.40
C THR A 200 1.13 -18.95 3.25
N LYS A 201 -0.14 -18.69 3.55
CA LYS A 201 -1.17 -18.33 2.57
C LYS A 201 -2.20 -17.40 3.21
N ILE A 202 -2.80 -16.55 2.39
CA ILE A 202 -3.88 -15.65 2.80
C ILE A 202 -4.94 -15.54 1.71
N GLY A 203 -6.19 -15.49 2.12
CA GLY A 203 -7.31 -15.08 1.27
C GLY A 203 -7.53 -13.58 1.39
N LEU A 204 -7.60 -12.88 0.28
CA LEU A 204 -7.87 -11.44 0.22
C LEU A 204 -9.05 -11.16 -0.71
N TRP A 205 -9.96 -10.29 -0.27
CA TRP A 205 -11.05 -9.85 -1.12
C TRP A 205 -10.54 -8.83 -2.14
N LEU A 206 -11.08 -8.95 -3.35
CA LEU A 206 -10.84 -8.06 -4.47
C LEU A 206 -12.08 -7.19 -4.71
N ALA A 207 -11.90 -6.02 -5.28
CA ALA A 207 -13.00 -5.14 -5.65
C ALA A 207 -13.36 -5.34 -7.12
N PRO A 208 -14.65 -5.41 -7.51
CA PRO A 208 -15.04 -5.27 -8.90
C PRO A 208 -14.56 -3.93 -9.48
N GLU A 209 -14.07 -3.97 -10.72
CA GLU A 209 -13.70 -2.76 -11.45
C GLU A 209 -14.93 -1.83 -11.57
N PRO A 210 -14.83 -0.56 -11.14
CA PRO A 210 -15.99 0.33 -11.17
C PRO A 210 -16.34 0.78 -12.59
N GLU A 211 -17.62 0.97 -12.87
CA GLU A 211 -18.12 1.48 -14.14
C GLU A 211 -17.61 2.91 -14.46
N ALA A 212 -17.39 3.70 -13.40
CA ALA A 212 -16.89 5.06 -13.51
C ALA A 212 -15.91 5.39 -12.39
N PHE A 213 -14.92 6.18 -12.76
CA PHE A 213 -13.88 6.66 -11.87
C PHE A 213 -13.71 8.19 -12.06
N ASN A 214 -13.56 8.93 -10.95
CA ASN A 214 -13.33 10.36 -10.99
C ASN A 214 -12.42 10.79 -9.84
N PHE A 215 -11.35 11.49 -10.15
CA PHE A 215 -10.52 12.14 -9.14
C PHE A 215 -11.11 13.49 -8.77
N PHE A 216 -10.92 13.90 -7.54
CA PHE A 216 -11.12 15.29 -7.13
C PHE A 216 -9.85 15.83 -6.47
N PHE A 217 -9.60 17.10 -6.73
CA PHE A 217 -8.46 17.84 -6.19
C PHE A 217 -8.96 19.12 -5.58
N ALA A 218 -8.40 19.51 -4.42
CA ALA A 218 -8.62 20.81 -3.84
C ALA A 218 -7.29 21.43 -3.42
N ARG A 219 -7.19 22.76 -3.52
CA ARG A 219 -6.05 23.54 -3.04
C ARG A 219 -6.57 24.54 -2.02
N LEU A 220 -6.05 24.47 -0.81
CA LEU A 220 -6.41 25.38 0.27
C LEU A 220 -5.30 26.43 0.36
N PRO A 221 -5.62 27.72 0.17
CA PRO A 221 -4.59 28.75 0.07
C PRO A 221 -3.87 29.02 1.39
N ASN A 222 -4.55 28.88 2.53
CA ASN A 222 -4.05 29.26 3.86
C ASN A 222 -3.88 28.03 4.74
N ASP A 223 -3.01 28.16 5.76
CA ASP A 223 -2.75 27.07 6.72
C ASP A 223 -3.98 26.75 7.58
N GLU A 224 -4.78 27.76 7.92
CA GLU A 224 -6.00 27.67 8.71
C GLU A 224 -7.19 27.02 7.99
N ASP A 225 -7.18 26.93 6.67
CA ASP A 225 -8.29 26.37 5.88
C ASP A 225 -8.47 24.86 6.08
N ILE A 226 -7.49 24.18 6.68
CA ILE A 226 -7.53 22.71 6.83
C ILE A 226 -8.63 22.24 7.77
N ALA A 227 -8.85 22.91 8.91
CA ALA A 227 -9.83 22.49 9.89
C ALA A 227 -11.27 22.55 9.31
N PRO A 228 -11.75 23.69 8.75
CA PRO A 228 -13.08 23.74 8.13
C PRO A 228 -13.20 22.79 6.92
N PHE A 229 -12.11 22.53 6.19
CA PHE A 229 -12.12 21.57 5.09
C PHE A 229 -12.38 20.14 5.60
N VAL A 230 -11.64 19.70 6.63
CA VAL A 230 -11.79 18.36 7.23
C VAL A 230 -13.19 18.19 7.81
N ASP A 231 -13.73 19.23 8.48
CA ASP A 231 -15.07 19.19 9.06
C ASP A 231 -16.17 19.00 8.00
N ARG A 232 -16.02 19.58 6.81
CA ARG A 232 -16.96 19.39 5.69
C ARG A 232 -16.72 18.08 4.94
N LEU A 233 -15.49 17.56 4.92
CA LEU A 233 -15.18 16.28 4.28
C LEU A 233 -15.66 15.09 5.11
N ARG A 234 -15.61 15.18 6.43
CA ARG A 234 -15.94 14.09 7.37
C ARG A 234 -17.33 13.49 7.13
N PRO A 235 -18.43 14.27 7.01
CA PRO A 235 -19.74 13.70 6.71
C PRO A 235 -19.80 12.93 5.40
N LEU A 236 -19.04 13.36 4.38
CA LEU A 236 -18.97 12.66 3.09
C LEU A 236 -18.26 11.29 3.21
N ARG A 237 -17.26 11.20 4.10
CA ARG A 237 -16.61 9.93 4.43
C ARG A 237 -17.53 9.02 5.23
N LEU A 238 -18.16 9.52 6.28
CA LEU A 238 -19.04 8.75 7.16
C LEU A 238 -20.28 8.22 6.43
N SER A 239 -20.79 8.96 5.45
CA SER A 239 -21.94 8.53 4.63
C SER A 239 -21.56 7.63 3.45
N GLY A 240 -20.27 7.32 3.25
CA GLY A 240 -19.81 6.48 2.14
C GLY A 240 -19.84 7.16 0.76
N ILE A 241 -20.08 8.48 0.68
CA ILE A 241 -20.03 9.24 -0.56
C ILE A 241 -18.59 9.28 -1.11
N VAL A 242 -17.61 9.49 -0.23
CA VAL A 242 -16.18 9.37 -0.53
C VAL A 242 -15.66 8.09 0.11
N GLN A 243 -15.42 7.06 -0.68
CA GLN A 243 -15.03 5.73 -0.20
C GLN A 243 -13.51 5.53 -0.22
N SER A 244 -12.80 6.08 -1.21
CA SER A 244 -11.34 5.95 -1.32
C SER A 244 -10.61 6.69 -0.20
N ALA A 245 -9.33 6.38 0.00
CA ALA A 245 -8.45 7.21 0.80
C ALA A 245 -8.41 8.64 0.23
N VAL A 246 -8.39 9.64 1.12
CA VAL A 246 -8.20 11.04 0.75
C VAL A 246 -6.85 11.49 1.27
N HIS A 247 -5.97 11.86 0.36
CA HIS A 247 -4.64 12.38 0.66
C HIS A 247 -4.72 13.87 0.92
N ILE A 248 -4.33 14.28 2.11
CA ILE A 248 -4.22 15.68 2.50
C ILE A 248 -2.77 15.94 2.88
N GLY A 249 -2.08 16.73 2.07
CA GLY A 249 -0.68 17.06 2.27
C GLY A 249 -0.44 18.56 2.29
N ASN A 250 0.32 19.05 3.26
CA ASN A 250 0.78 20.42 3.22
C ASN A 250 1.88 20.61 2.15
N ASP A 251 2.20 21.85 1.87
CA ASP A 251 3.23 22.21 0.90
C ASP A 251 4.61 21.64 1.27
N TYR A 252 4.99 21.59 2.55
CA TYR A 252 6.27 21.01 3.00
C TYR A 252 6.41 19.53 2.63
N ARG A 253 5.34 18.74 2.76
CA ARG A 253 5.36 17.33 2.32
C ARG A 253 5.60 17.22 0.82
N ILE A 254 5.04 18.13 0.02
CA ILE A 254 5.25 18.10 -1.43
C ILE A 254 6.66 18.58 -1.78
N PHE A 255 7.17 19.62 -1.11
CA PHE A 255 8.54 20.11 -1.29
C PHE A 255 9.56 19.02 -0.98
N SER A 256 9.40 18.29 0.14
CA SER A 256 10.34 17.24 0.55
C SER A 256 10.47 16.10 -0.47
N ARG A 257 9.44 15.88 -1.30
CA ARG A 257 9.46 14.87 -2.37
C ARG A 257 10.06 15.39 -3.68
N ARG A 258 10.11 16.72 -3.87
CA ARG A 258 10.60 17.35 -5.10
C ARG A 258 12.07 17.70 -5.07
N GLY A 259 12.65 17.83 -3.90
CA GLY A 259 14.05 18.20 -3.77
C GLY A 259 14.53 18.29 -2.34
N ARG A 260 15.82 18.59 -2.22
CA ARG A 260 16.45 18.88 -0.93
C ARG A 260 16.03 20.27 -0.43
N TYR A 261 16.22 20.49 0.87
CA TYR A 261 16.00 21.81 1.46
C TYR A 261 16.85 22.87 0.73
N PRO A 262 16.25 24.01 0.30
CA PRO A 262 16.92 25.03 -0.54
C PRO A 262 17.85 25.92 0.32
N LEU A 263 18.99 25.36 0.73
CA LEU A 263 19.96 26.05 1.60
C LEU A 263 20.50 27.35 0.97
N ASP A 264 20.65 27.37 -0.34
CA ASP A 264 21.05 28.49 -1.16
C ASP A 264 20.09 29.68 -1.12
N GLN A 265 18.78 29.40 -1.00
CA GLN A 265 17.72 30.41 -0.97
C GLN A 265 17.38 30.88 0.45
N THR A 266 17.82 30.14 1.45
CA THR A 266 17.48 30.40 2.87
C THR A 266 18.66 30.88 3.68
N ASN A 267 19.87 30.94 3.11
CA ASN A 267 21.11 31.17 3.85
C ASN A 267 21.22 30.27 5.10
N GLY A 268 20.72 29.04 5.01
CA GLY A 268 20.69 28.07 6.10
C GLY A 268 19.61 28.29 7.16
N ALA A 269 18.76 29.30 7.02
CA ALA A 269 17.67 29.55 7.98
C ALA A 269 16.69 28.38 8.05
N ARG A 270 16.27 28.02 9.27
CA ARG A 270 15.27 26.99 9.58
C ARG A 270 14.34 27.49 10.68
N PRO A 271 13.01 27.31 10.57
CA PRO A 271 12.25 26.71 9.47
C PRO A 271 12.35 27.52 8.17
N LEU A 272 11.77 26.98 7.07
CA LEU A 272 11.75 27.64 5.75
C LEU A 272 11.10 29.04 5.86
N PRO A 273 11.82 30.13 5.47
CA PRO A 273 11.25 31.47 5.49
C PRO A 273 9.96 31.60 4.69
N GLN A 274 9.01 32.40 5.17
CA GLN A 274 7.66 32.49 4.59
C GLN A 274 7.66 33.00 3.13
N ASP A 275 8.56 33.91 2.80
CA ASP A 275 8.71 34.42 1.44
C ASP A 275 9.23 33.33 0.47
N VAL A 276 10.20 32.51 0.93
CA VAL A 276 10.69 31.35 0.16
C VAL A 276 9.60 30.29 0.03
N ARG A 277 8.90 29.99 1.12
CA ARG A 277 7.76 29.08 1.12
C ARG A 277 6.69 29.50 0.09
N LYS A 278 6.33 30.80 0.08
CA LYS A 278 5.37 31.34 -0.86
C LYS A 278 5.85 31.23 -2.30
N ARG A 279 7.08 31.61 -2.61
CA ARG A 279 7.66 31.46 -3.96
C ARG A 279 7.62 30.01 -4.44
N LEU A 280 7.98 29.06 -3.59
CA LEU A 280 7.92 27.64 -3.92
C LEU A 280 6.49 27.17 -4.17
N ARG A 281 5.51 27.58 -3.34
CA ARG A 281 4.09 27.27 -3.57
C ARG A 281 3.62 27.79 -4.93
N ASP A 282 3.94 29.06 -5.22
CA ASP A 282 3.53 29.71 -6.47
C ASP A 282 4.17 29.00 -7.68
N SER A 283 5.47 28.66 -7.61
CA SER A 283 6.18 27.98 -8.70
C SER A 283 5.68 26.56 -8.97
N TYR A 284 5.17 25.87 -7.95
CA TYR A 284 4.61 24.53 -8.09
C TYR A 284 3.08 24.51 -8.25
N GLY A 285 2.43 25.66 -8.22
CA GLY A 285 0.99 25.77 -8.29
C GLY A 285 0.26 25.10 -7.13
N LEU A 286 0.79 25.22 -5.91
CA LEU A 286 0.28 24.55 -4.70
C LEU A 286 -0.49 25.55 -3.80
N GLY A 287 -1.39 24.99 -2.97
CA GLY A 287 -1.92 25.66 -1.79
C GLY A 287 -1.04 25.38 -0.56
N ALA A 288 -1.36 25.99 0.58
CA ALA A 288 -0.79 25.59 1.86
C ALA A 288 -1.12 24.11 2.16
N TRP A 289 -2.34 23.70 1.78
CA TRP A 289 -2.78 22.31 1.79
C TRP A 289 -3.25 21.88 0.39
N ASN A 290 -2.96 20.65 0.04
CA ASN A 290 -3.30 20.06 -1.25
C ASN A 290 -3.98 18.73 -1.01
N VAL A 291 -5.11 18.53 -1.65
CA VAL A 291 -5.99 17.39 -1.41
C VAL A 291 -6.20 16.61 -2.70
N ALA A 292 -6.15 15.30 -2.60
CA ALA A 292 -6.51 14.39 -3.69
C ALA A 292 -7.33 13.21 -3.14
N GLY A 293 -8.43 12.89 -3.82
CA GLY A 293 -9.27 11.74 -3.52
C GLY A 293 -9.94 11.22 -4.77
N ALA A 294 -10.63 10.08 -4.64
CA ALA A 294 -11.32 9.45 -5.75
C ALA A 294 -12.78 9.12 -5.42
N LEU A 295 -13.60 9.14 -6.45
CA LEU A 295 -15.00 8.72 -6.44
C LEU A 295 -15.16 7.57 -7.43
N THR A 296 -15.69 6.45 -6.98
CA THR A 296 -15.81 5.21 -7.76
C THR A 296 -17.21 4.63 -7.65
N GLY A 297 -17.63 3.85 -8.65
CA GLY A 297 -18.91 3.16 -8.64
C GLY A 297 -19.61 3.20 -9.99
N THR A 298 -20.95 3.17 -10.00
CA THR A 298 -21.72 3.39 -11.22
C THR A 298 -21.64 4.83 -11.69
N LYS A 299 -21.88 5.10 -12.96
CA LYS A 299 -21.93 6.47 -13.51
C LYS A 299 -22.90 7.37 -12.76
N ALA A 300 -24.04 6.84 -12.35
CA ALA A 300 -25.03 7.58 -11.55
C ALA A 300 -24.51 7.94 -10.15
N HIS A 301 -23.88 6.97 -9.48
CA HIS A 301 -23.29 7.17 -8.15
C HIS A 301 -22.18 8.23 -8.21
N VAL A 302 -21.23 8.11 -9.13
CA VAL A 302 -20.12 9.06 -9.29
C VAL A 302 -20.63 10.47 -9.60
N ARG A 303 -21.68 10.61 -10.41
CA ARG A 303 -22.30 11.92 -10.71
C ARG A 303 -22.91 12.54 -9.46
N ALA A 304 -23.66 11.78 -8.66
CA ALA A 304 -24.25 12.24 -7.41
C ALA A 304 -23.17 12.62 -6.37
N SER A 305 -22.15 11.78 -6.23
CA SER A 305 -21.03 12.03 -5.32
C SER A 305 -20.24 13.29 -5.69
N ARG A 306 -19.98 13.53 -6.99
CA ARG A 306 -19.37 14.80 -7.45
C ARG A 306 -20.18 16.02 -7.05
N LYS A 307 -21.52 15.97 -7.17
CA LYS A 307 -22.41 17.06 -6.76
C LYS A 307 -22.32 17.29 -5.25
N ALA A 308 -22.36 16.22 -4.47
CA ALA A 308 -22.26 16.28 -2.99
C ALA A 308 -20.92 16.86 -2.53
N VAL A 309 -19.79 16.38 -3.08
CA VAL A 309 -18.44 16.90 -2.77
C VAL A 309 -18.33 18.38 -3.15
N ARG A 310 -18.81 18.78 -4.34
CA ARG A 310 -18.77 20.17 -4.78
C ARG A 310 -19.56 21.09 -3.83
N ASN A 311 -20.76 20.69 -3.45
CA ASN A 311 -21.62 21.48 -2.57
C ASN A 311 -21.02 21.61 -1.17
N ALA A 312 -20.52 20.51 -0.59
CA ALA A 312 -19.94 20.51 0.74
C ALA A 312 -18.67 21.37 0.85
N LEU A 313 -17.86 21.38 -0.20
CA LEU A 313 -16.57 22.08 -0.22
C LEU A 313 -16.63 23.45 -0.90
N GLN A 314 -17.82 23.96 -1.18
CA GLN A 314 -18.01 25.29 -1.76
C GLN A 314 -17.44 26.38 -0.84
N GLY A 315 -16.66 27.30 -1.44
CA GLY A 315 -15.99 28.38 -0.70
C GLY A 315 -14.67 27.99 -0.03
N LEU A 316 -14.26 26.74 -0.12
CA LEU A 316 -12.97 26.24 0.40
C LEU A 316 -12.04 25.84 -0.77
N GLY A 317 -11.34 26.82 -1.35
CA GLY A 317 -10.22 26.60 -2.27
C GLY A 317 -10.50 26.01 -3.65
N GLY A 318 -11.75 25.85 -4.03
CA GLY A 318 -12.15 25.33 -5.35
C GLY A 318 -11.79 23.85 -5.58
N VAL A 319 -12.82 23.03 -5.85
CA VAL A 319 -12.65 21.58 -6.13
C VAL A 319 -12.68 21.34 -7.63
N ARG A 320 -11.66 20.68 -8.16
CA ARG A 320 -11.57 20.23 -9.55
C ARG A 320 -11.80 18.74 -9.63
N PHE A 321 -12.53 18.31 -10.64
CA PHE A 321 -12.78 16.89 -10.92
C PHE A 321 -12.16 16.54 -12.27
N VAL A 322 -11.49 15.38 -12.32
CA VAL A 322 -10.83 14.88 -13.52
C VAL A 322 -11.15 13.39 -13.64
N SER A 323 -11.65 12.95 -14.78
CA SER A 323 -11.82 11.52 -15.05
C SER A 323 -10.48 10.87 -15.39
N ASP A 324 -10.42 9.54 -15.32
CA ASP A 324 -9.28 8.73 -15.77
C ASP A 324 -8.88 9.08 -17.21
N LYS A 325 -9.86 9.16 -18.13
CA LYS A 325 -9.64 9.50 -19.55
C LYS A 325 -9.08 10.91 -19.76
N GLU A 326 -9.62 11.90 -19.03
CA GLU A 326 -9.11 13.27 -19.06
C GLU A 326 -7.69 13.36 -18.52
N LEU A 327 -7.38 12.57 -17.48
CA LEU A 327 -6.03 12.51 -16.90
C LEU A 327 -5.03 11.91 -17.88
N ASP A 328 -5.38 10.79 -18.52
CA ASP A 328 -4.52 10.14 -19.52
C ASP A 328 -4.30 11.03 -20.75
N PHE A 329 -5.34 11.70 -21.24
CA PHE A 329 -5.23 12.67 -22.31
C PHE A 329 -4.31 13.84 -21.90
N ALA A 330 -4.54 14.41 -20.73
CA ALA A 330 -3.72 15.50 -20.21
C ALA A 330 -2.25 15.08 -20.03
N ALA A 331 -1.99 13.89 -19.47
CA ALA A 331 -0.64 13.37 -19.29
C ALA A 331 0.10 13.24 -20.63
N ARG A 332 -0.55 12.74 -21.67
CA ARG A 332 0.02 12.62 -23.02
C ARG A 332 0.26 14.00 -23.66
N ALA A 333 -0.74 14.89 -23.62
CA ALA A 333 -0.67 16.22 -24.23
C ALA A 333 0.41 17.08 -23.57
N PHE A 334 0.40 17.17 -22.23
CA PHE A 334 1.39 17.99 -21.50
C PHE A 334 2.77 17.34 -21.47
N GLY A 335 2.87 16.01 -21.52
CA GLY A 335 4.13 15.30 -21.71
C GLY A 335 4.80 15.64 -23.05
N LEU A 336 4.01 15.80 -24.12
CA LEU A 336 4.50 16.25 -25.42
C LEU A 336 4.93 17.73 -25.38
N LEU A 337 4.08 18.61 -24.84
CA LEU A 337 4.35 20.05 -24.75
C LEU A 337 5.55 20.37 -23.86
N SER A 338 5.79 19.59 -22.80
CA SER A 338 6.94 19.79 -21.90
C SER A 338 8.29 19.57 -22.61
N LYS A 339 8.35 18.72 -23.65
CA LYS A 339 9.54 18.52 -24.48
C LYS A 339 9.94 19.80 -25.23
N PHE A 340 8.97 20.67 -25.51
CA PHE A 340 9.17 21.98 -26.15
C PHE A 340 9.26 23.14 -25.15
N GLY A 341 9.41 22.83 -23.84
CA GLY A 341 9.52 23.85 -22.79
C GLY A 341 8.18 24.46 -22.35
N ILE A 342 7.06 24.01 -22.94
CA ILE A 342 5.72 24.53 -22.68
C ILE A 342 5.04 23.69 -21.60
N ALA A 343 4.33 24.36 -20.69
CA ALA A 343 3.53 23.72 -19.63
C ALA A 343 4.30 22.71 -18.70
N ARG A 344 5.59 22.94 -18.47
CA ARG A 344 6.45 22.09 -17.61
C ARG A 344 5.89 21.90 -16.21
N GLU A 345 5.33 22.94 -15.60
CA GLU A 345 4.74 22.91 -14.27
C GLU A 345 3.51 22.01 -14.21
N THR A 346 2.61 22.13 -15.19
CA THR A 346 1.42 21.28 -15.28
C THR A 346 1.79 19.82 -15.52
N ALA A 347 2.77 19.56 -16.40
CA ALA A 347 3.29 18.22 -16.64
C ALA A 347 3.93 17.63 -15.36
N SER A 348 4.70 18.42 -14.62
CA SER A 348 5.29 18.03 -13.33
C SER A 348 4.23 17.75 -12.27
N PHE A 349 3.16 18.55 -12.19
CA PHE A 349 2.05 18.30 -11.27
C PHE A 349 1.34 16.97 -11.61
N ILE A 350 1.00 16.75 -12.87
CA ILE A 350 0.35 15.50 -13.32
C ILE A 350 1.26 14.30 -13.01
N ALA A 351 2.54 14.39 -13.33
CA ALA A 351 3.51 13.33 -13.05
C ALA A 351 3.62 13.00 -11.54
N SER A 352 3.58 14.01 -10.67
CA SER A 352 3.65 13.82 -9.22
C SER A 352 2.35 13.28 -8.61
N ALA A 353 1.20 13.55 -9.24
CA ALA A 353 -0.10 13.04 -8.80
C ALA A 353 -0.37 11.59 -9.30
N LYS A 354 0.19 11.22 -10.45
CA LYS A 354 -0.06 9.94 -11.12
C LYS A 354 0.10 8.71 -10.20
N PRO A 355 1.14 8.58 -9.34
CA PRO A 355 1.28 7.44 -8.46
C PRO A 355 0.11 7.28 -7.48
N VAL A 356 -0.34 8.37 -6.85
CA VAL A 356 -1.49 8.37 -5.91
C VAL A 356 -2.77 7.97 -6.63
N LEU A 357 -2.95 8.49 -7.85
CA LEU A 357 -4.12 8.21 -8.68
C LEU A 357 -4.15 6.76 -9.13
N ALA A 358 -3.01 6.21 -9.55
CA ALA A 358 -2.89 4.81 -9.91
C ALA A 358 -3.26 3.90 -8.74
N ALA A 359 -2.73 4.16 -7.54
CA ALA A 359 -3.05 3.37 -6.35
C ALA A 359 -4.54 3.41 -6.00
N ALA A 360 -5.22 4.56 -6.16
CA ALA A 360 -6.67 4.66 -5.98
C ALA A 360 -7.47 3.87 -7.03
N MET A 361 -6.85 3.51 -8.15
CA MET A 361 -7.39 2.61 -9.19
C MET A 361 -6.96 1.14 -8.99
N GLY A 362 -6.40 0.78 -7.85
CA GLY A 362 -5.87 -0.57 -7.62
C GLY A 362 -4.65 -0.91 -8.47
N ILE A 363 -3.94 0.08 -9.00
CA ILE A 363 -2.74 -0.08 -9.81
C ILE A 363 -1.53 0.32 -8.97
N PRO A 364 -0.57 -0.60 -8.73
CA PRO A 364 0.63 -0.27 -7.98
C PRO A 364 1.39 0.89 -8.62
N ALA A 365 1.74 1.88 -7.83
CA ALA A 365 2.58 2.98 -8.30
C ALA A 365 3.99 2.48 -8.64
N GLU A 366 4.56 2.94 -9.76
CA GLU A 366 5.92 2.57 -10.18
C GLU A 366 6.98 2.99 -9.15
N GLN A 367 6.73 4.08 -8.45
CA GLN A 367 7.56 4.59 -7.35
C GLN A 367 6.71 4.72 -6.09
N PRO A 368 7.30 4.58 -4.89
CA PRO A 368 6.59 4.78 -3.62
C PRO A 368 5.94 6.16 -3.52
N ILE A 369 4.75 6.18 -2.91
CA ILE A 369 3.94 7.40 -2.75
C ILE A 369 4.36 8.19 -1.51
#